data_53345d2e833ed9e6282e66931e304a9d
#
_entry.id   53345d2e833ed9e6282e66931e304a9d
#
_cell.length_a   1.000
_cell.length_b   1.000
_cell.length_c   1.000
_cell.angle_alpha   90.00
_cell.angle_beta   90.00
_cell.angle_gamma   90.00
#
_symmetry.space_group_name_H-M   'P 1'
#
loop_
_entity.id
_entity.type
_entity.pdbx_description
1 polymer ?
#
loop_
_entity_poly.entity_id
_entity_poly.type
_entity_poly.pdbx_seq_one_letter_code
_entity_poly.pdbx_strand_id
1 'polypeptide(L)'
;MKYTGMPFGMWTLFAPSFRNQLTAVFGYGTNTAKAITKKAKPKYREIISELPEFEKGDRFKMNIVNCAMIGAFILSMPEHPDVERLTEYYAKSMMTKPMKWFCRMSGKNKFTPKDISGMKATATLKAADRNPYSWNMEFYEYPDGSGYEGRFTKCGICVLMKKLGLYDLTPALCHLDYTMSEAGGATDFVRQYTLASGGPYCDCGYKKKL
;
A
#
# COMPACT_ATOMS: atom_id res chain seq x y z
N MET A 1 10.71 -13.87 -5.05
CA MET A 1 11.20 -12.84 -6.02
C MET A 1 12.66 -12.53 -5.71
N LYS A 2 13.54 -12.53 -6.70
CA LYS A 2 14.93 -12.11 -6.45
C LYS A 2 14.94 -10.62 -6.11
N TYR A 3 15.68 -10.24 -5.06
CA TYR A 3 15.96 -8.83 -4.77
C TYR A 3 16.99 -8.32 -5.79
N THR A 4 16.50 -7.68 -6.83
CA THR A 4 17.33 -7.13 -7.91
C THR A 4 17.65 -5.64 -7.74
N GLY A 5 17.40 -5.09 -6.54
CA GLY A 5 17.35 -3.65 -6.32
C GLY A 5 16.01 -3.02 -6.74
N MET A 6 15.22 -3.75 -7.50
CA MET A 6 13.81 -3.42 -7.68
C MET A 6 12.99 -4.14 -6.60
N PRO A 7 12.11 -3.49 -6.16
CA PRO A 7 11.79 -2.15 -6.64
C PRO A 7 12.96 -1.21 -6.46
N PHE A 8 13.76 -1.15 -7.49
CA PHE A 8 14.94 -0.29 -7.51
C PHE A 8 14.52 1.15 -7.18
N GLY A 9 15.25 1.75 -6.28
CA GLY A 9 14.91 3.08 -5.81
C GLY A 9 13.90 3.15 -4.67
N MET A 10 13.07 2.14 -4.42
CA MET A 10 12.07 2.17 -3.33
C MET A 10 12.73 2.40 -1.98
N TRP A 11 13.76 1.63 -1.64
CA TRP A 11 14.50 1.85 -0.40
C TRP A 11 15.12 3.25 -0.35
N THR A 12 15.78 3.65 -1.41
CA THR A 12 16.45 4.97 -1.48
C THR A 12 15.45 6.12 -1.41
N LEU A 13 14.29 5.96 -2.04
CA LEU A 13 13.25 6.96 -2.09
C LEU A 13 12.53 7.15 -0.75
N PHE A 14 12.22 6.04 -0.07
CA PHE A 14 11.33 6.10 1.10
C PHE A 14 12.04 5.91 2.45
N ALA A 15 13.14 5.16 2.55
CA ALA A 15 13.78 4.88 3.83
C ALA A 15 14.21 6.15 4.60
N PRO A 16 14.67 7.25 3.97
CA PRO A 16 14.92 8.49 4.69
C PRO A 16 13.65 9.08 5.33
N SER A 17 12.51 9.01 4.62
CA SER A 17 11.22 9.47 5.15
C SER A 17 10.78 8.59 6.31
N PHE A 18 10.80 7.27 6.16
CA PHE A 18 10.50 6.32 7.23
C PHE A 18 11.35 6.58 8.47
N ARG A 19 12.67 6.76 8.30
CA ARG A 19 13.56 7.09 9.41
C ARG A 19 13.18 8.39 10.13
N ASN A 20 12.85 9.44 9.38
CA ASN A 20 12.50 10.73 9.97
C ASN A 20 11.17 10.62 10.74
N GLN A 21 10.22 9.84 10.23
CA GLN A 21 8.92 9.63 10.88
C GLN A 21 9.03 8.74 12.13
N LEU A 22 10.05 7.89 12.27
CA LEU A 22 10.34 7.21 13.54
C LEU A 22 10.54 8.20 14.68
N THR A 23 11.22 9.30 14.41
CA THR A 23 11.40 10.37 15.40
C THR A 23 10.13 11.20 15.58
N ALA A 24 9.48 11.59 14.49
CA ALA A 24 8.36 12.51 14.52
C ALA A 24 7.08 11.87 15.13
N VAL A 25 6.84 10.59 14.87
CA VAL A 25 5.60 9.90 15.30
C VAL A 25 5.84 9.09 16.58
N PHE A 26 6.94 8.34 16.64
CA PHE A 26 7.25 7.47 17.79
C PHE A 26 8.14 8.11 18.86
N GLY A 27 8.72 9.29 18.62
CA GLY A 27 9.58 9.96 19.57
C GLY A 27 10.97 9.31 19.72
N TYR A 28 11.34 8.37 18.84
CA TYR A 28 12.66 7.74 18.93
C TYR A 28 13.78 8.75 18.67
N GLY A 29 14.82 8.72 19.50
CA GLY A 29 16.01 9.52 19.27
C GLY A 29 16.70 9.18 17.94
N THR A 30 17.46 10.13 17.39
CA THR A 30 18.14 10.01 16.09
C THR A 30 18.98 8.73 15.95
N ASN A 31 19.70 8.33 17.02
CA ASN A 31 20.53 7.13 17.00
C ASN A 31 19.67 5.84 16.92
N THR A 32 18.57 5.78 17.67
CA THR A 32 17.62 4.68 17.64
C THR A 32 16.97 4.57 16.24
N ALA A 33 16.51 5.68 15.68
CA ALA A 33 15.94 5.71 14.33
C ALA A 33 16.93 5.24 13.24
N LYS A 34 18.21 5.62 13.36
CA LYS A 34 19.29 5.11 12.48
C LYS A 34 19.50 3.61 12.66
N ALA A 35 19.52 3.11 13.90
CA ALA A 35 19.70 1.69 14.20
C ALA A 35 18.53 0.85 13.65
N ILE A 36 17.28 1.29 13.85
CA ILE A 36 16.09 0.66 13.28
C ILE A 36 16.22 0.60 11.75
N THR A 37 16.54 1.72 11.10
CA THR A 37 16.69 1.77 9.64
C THR A 37 17.79 0.82 9.13
N LYS A 38 18.91 0.72 9.86
CA LYS A 38 20.00 -0.21 9.53
C LYS A 38 19.55 -1.67 9.62
N LYS A 39 18.77 -2.03 10.64
CA LYS A 39 18.19 -3.38 10.81
C LYS A 39 17.08 -3.68 9.80
N ALA A 40 16.28 -2.69 9.45
CA ALA A 40 15.17 -2.86 8.50
C ALA A 40 15.63 -3.17 7.07
N LYS A 41 16.80 -2.66 6.65
CA LYS A 41 17.29 -2.87 5.27
C LYS A 41 17.51 -4.34 4.89
N PRO A 42 18.27 -5.14 5.67
CA PRO A 42 18.40 -6.58 5.38
C PRO A 42 17.08 -7.33 5.49
N LYS A 43 16.23 -7.03 6.48
CA LYS A 43 14.89 -7.64 6.61
C LYS A 43 14.01 -7.36 5.38
N TYR A 44 14.02 -6.14 4.87
CA TYR A 44 13.32 -5.80 3.64
C TYR A 44 13.78 -6.66 2.45
N ARG A 45 15.09 -6.86 2.31
CA ARG A 45 15.67 -7.72 1.26
C ARG A 45 15.25 -9.17 1.42
N GLU A 46 15.29 -9.67 2.63
CA GLU A 46 14.85 -11.01 3.00
C GLU A 46 13.37 -11.23 2.62
N ILE A 47 12.46 -10.37 3.09
CA ILE A 47 11.03 -10.43 2.77
C ILE A 47 10.80 -10.43 1.26
N ILE A 48 11.45 -9.52 0.52
CA ILE A 48 11.33 -9.45 -0.94
C ILE A 48 11.83 -10.73 -1.62
N SER A 49 12.93 -11.32 -1.13
CA SER A 49 13.51 -12.54 -1.73
C SER A 49 12.59 -13.76 -1.59
N GLU A 50 11.75 -13.79 -0.57
CA GLU A 50 10.78 -14.86 -0.32
C GLU A 50 9.45 -14.70 -1.07
N LEU A 51 9.21 -13.54 -1.66
CA LEU A 51 8.00 -13.32 -2.46
C LEU A 51 8.10 -14.03 -3.82
N PRO A 52 7.00 -14.60 -4.32
CA PRO A 52 6.97 -15.15 -5.67
C PRO A 52 7.16 -14.06 -6.72
N GLU A 53 7.51 -14.48 -7.93
CA GLU A 53 7.54 -13.56 -9.07
C GLU A 53 6.13 -13.05 -9.39
N PHE A 54 6.04 -11.78 -9.75
CA PHE A 54 4.84 -11.14 -10.26
C PHE A 54 4.94 -11.03 -11.78
N GLU A 55 3.84 -11.12 -12.46
CA GLU A 55 3.79 -10.89 -13.90
C GLU A 55 4.33 -9.51 -14.27
N LYS A 56 4.91 -9.43 -15.45
CA LYS A 56 5.44 -8.15 -15.95
C LYS A 56 4.29 -7.16 -16.11
N GLY A 57 4.42 -5.99 -15.46
CA GLY A 57 3.40 -4.95 -15.49
C GLY A 57 2.27 -5.13 -14.47
N ASP A 58 2.34 -6.11 -13.57
CA ASP A 58 1.39 -6.24 -12.48
C ASP A 58 1.39 -4.96 -11.63
N ARG A 59 0.28 -4.22 -11.70
CA ARG A 59 0.14 -2.93 -11.01
C ARG A 59 0.09 -3.05 -9.47
N PHE A 60 -0.21 -4.24 -8.94
CA PHE A 60 -0.25 -4.48 -7.49
C PHE A 60 1.10 -4.89 -6.91
N LYS A 61 2.08 -5.21 -7.74
CA LYS A 61 3.45 -5.52 -7.31
C LYS A 61 4.01 -4.46 -6.35
N MET A 62 3.77 -3.18 -6.64
CA MET A 62 4.28 -2.09 -5.81
C MET A 62 3.64 -2.05 -4.43
N ASN A 63 2.38 -2.46 -4.30
CA ASN A 63 1.69 -2.50 -3.02
C ASN A 63 2.34 -3.53 -2.08
N ILE A 64 2.68 -4.72 -2.60
CA ILE A 64 3.32 -5.75 -1.79
C ILE A 64 4.75 -5.37 -1.40
N VAL A 65 5.42 -4.64 -2.27
CA VAL A 65 6.77 -4.15 -2.01
C VAL A 65 6.77 -3.05 -0.93
N ASN A 66 5.80 -2.16 -0.96
CA ASN A 66 5.61 -1.16 0.09
C ASN A 66 5.24 -1.84 1.42
N CYS A 67 4.39 -2.88 1.37
CA CYS A 67 4.06 -3.69 2.54
C CYS A 67 5.32 -4.37 3.12
N ALA A 68 6.18 -4.93 2.29
CA ALA A 68 7.45 -5.51 2.72
C ALA A 68 8.36 -4.47 3.42
N MET A 69 8.36 -3.23 2.93
CA MET A 69 9.15 -2.16 3.54
C MET A 69 8.62 -1.79 4.92
N ILE A 70 7.32 -1.48 5.06
CA ILE A 70 6.76 -1.15 6.38
C ILE A 70 6.88 -2.32 7.34
N GLY A 71 6.64 -3.57 6.90
CA GLY A 71 6.84 -4.77 7.70
C GLY A 71 8.26 -4.90 8.22
N ALA A 72 9.28 -4.63 7.39
CA ALA A 72 10.68 -4.64 7.79
C ALA A 72 11.00 -3.57 8.86
N PHE A 73 10.41 -2.38 8.75
CA PHE A 73 10.56 -1.34 9.77
C PHE A 73 9.90 -1.76 11.08
N ILE A 74 8.66 -2.25 11.06
CA ILE A 74 7.94 -2.71 12.26
C ILE A 74 8.75 -3.79 12.99
N LEU A 75 9.19 -4.84 12.26
CA LEU A 75 10.01 -5.92 12.81
C LEU A 75 11.38 -5.47 13.35
N SER A 76 11.77 -4.23 13.09
CA SER A 76 13.03 -3.64 13.56
C SER A 76 12.84 -2.65 14.70
N MET A 77 11.59 -2.29 15.03
CA MET A 77 11.25 -1.45 16.17
C MET A 77 11.47 -2.22 17.49
N PRO A 78 11.79 -1.53 18.60
CA PRO A 78 11.93 -2.17 19.90
C PRO A 78 10.60 -2.66 20.47
N GLU A 79 9.50 -2.03 20.10
CA GLU A 79 8.15 -2.30 20.59
C GLU A 79 7.19 -2.47 19.42
N HIS A 80 6.15 -3.29 19.63
CA HIS A 80 5.05 -3.46 18.69
C HIS A 80 4.17 -2.19 18.71
N PRO A 81 4.00 -1.47 17.60
CA PRO A 81 3.19 -0.25 17.58
C PRO A 81 1.70 -0.57 17.64
N ASP A 82 0.91 0.37 18.13
CA ASP A 82 -0.54 0.33 17.94
C ASP A 82 -0.93 0.75 16.51
N VAL A 83 -2.17 0.39 16.12
CA VAL A 83 -2.68 0.63 14.75
C VAL A 83 -2.78 2.12 14.43
N GLU A 84 -3.18 2.96 15.39
CA GLU A 84 -3.38 4.39 15.17
C GLU A 84 -2.05 5.11 14.87
N ARG A 85 -1.05 4.91 15.72
CA ARG A 85 0.29 5.48 15.51
C ARG A 85 0.95 4.92 14.26
N LEU A 86 0.75 3.63 13.96
CA LEU A 86 1.25 3.03 12.73
C LEU A 86 0.59 3.64 11.49
N THR A 87 -0.70 3.93 11.55
CA THR A 87 -1.44 4.60 10.47
C THR A 87 -0.82 5.95 10.16
N GLU A 88 -0.62 6.77 11.20
CA GLU A 88 0.04 8.08 11.05
C GLU A 88 1.47 7.95 10.49
N TYR A 89 2.24 7.03 11.07
CA TYR A 89 3.61 6.78 10.65
C TYR A 89 3.72 6.37 9.18
N TYR A 90 2.86 5.42 8.76
CA TYR A 90 2.90 4.92 7.39
C TYR A 90 2.44 5.98 6.39
N ALA A 91 1.34 6.68 6.67
CA ALA A 91 0.85 7.77 5.84
C ALA A 91 1.91 8.86 5.65
N LYS A 92 2.50 9.36 6.74
CA LYS A 92 3.55 10.39 6.67
C LYS A 92 4.82 9.91 5.98
N SER A 93 5.21 8.65 6.20
CA SER A 93 6.39 8.06 5.57
C SER A 93 6.25 7.92 4.06
N MET A 94 5.06 7.57 3.58
CA MET A 94 4.78 7.41 2.15
C MET A 94 4.58 8.74 1.42
N MET A 95 4.09 9.78 2.08
CA MET A 95 3.75 11.07 1.45
C MET A 95 4.98 11.97 1.24
N THR A 96 6.02 11.42 0.59
CA THR A 96 7.17 12.19 0.11
C THR A 96 6.75 13.18 -1.01
N LYS A 97 7.58 14.20 -1.29
CA LYS A 97 7.31 15.14 -2.40
C LYS A 97 7.05 14.43 -3.74
N PRO A 98 7.88 13.45 -4.17
CA PRO A 98 7.61 12.67 -5.39
C PRO A 98 6.28 11.91 -5.34
N MET A 99 5.93 11.30 -4.20
CA MET A 99 4.67 10.56 -4.08
C MET A 99 3.46 11.49 -4.15
N LYS A 100 3.49 12.63 -3.48
CA LYS A 100 2.43 13.65 -3.60
C LYS A 100 2.24 14.12 -5.04
N TRP A 101 3.34 14.35 -5.75
CA TRP A 101 3.28 14.69 -7.17
C TRP A 101 2.64 13.57 -8.00
N PHE A 102 3.06 12.32 -7.76
CA PHE A 102 2.47 11.14 -8.41
C PHE A 102 0.96 11.03 -8.14
N CYS A 103 0.52 11.18 -6.90
CA CYS A 103 -0.90 11.17 -6.55
C CYS A 103 -1.70 12.23 -7.31
N ARG A 104 -1.18 13.48 -7.40
CA ARG A 104 -1.82 14.55 -8.15
C ARG A 104 -1.92 14.26 -9.64
N MET A 105 -0.86 13.70 -10.24
CA MET A 105 -0.87 13.34 -11.66
C MET A 105 -1.83 12.16 -11.92
N SER A 106 -1.87 11.19 -11.04
CA SER A 106 -2.81 10.07 -11.10
C SER A 106 -4.26 10.56 -10.95
N GLY A 107 -4.50 11.49 -10.02
CA GLY A 107 -5.81 12.09 -9.78
C GLY A 107 -6.38 12.76 -11.03
N LYS A 108 -5.56 13.50 -11.79
CA LYS A 108 -5.99 14.14 -13.04
C LYS A 108 -6.51 13.18 -14.12
N ASN A 109 -6.08 11.92 -14.06
CA ASN A 109 -6.47 10.90 -15.03
C ASN A 109 -7.68 10.07 -14.56
N LYS A 110 -8.16 10.27 -13.33
CA LYS A 110 -9.31 9.56 -12.79
C LYS A 110 -10.59 9.81 -13.59
N PHE A 111 -11.38 8.78 -13.71
CA PHE A 111 -12.68 8.79 -14.41
C PHE A 111 -12.63 9.08 -15.92
N THR A 112 -11.43 9.19 -16.50
CA THR A 112 -11.30 9.26 -17.96
C THR A 112 -11.67 7.92 -18.61
N PRO A 113 -12.10 7.88 -19.90
CA PRO A 113 -12.36 6.62 -20.59
C PRO A 113 -11.16 5.65 -20.54
N LYS A 114 -9.93 6.19 -20.57
CA LYS A 114 -8.69 5.40 -20.46
C LYS A 114 -8.53 4.79 -19.07
N ASP A 115 -8.85 5.53 -18.01
CA ASP A 115 -8.81 5.04 -16.63
C ASP A 115 -9.82 3.90 -16.45
N ILE A 116 -11.08 4.12 -16.84
CA ILE A 116 -12.16 3.12 -16.74
C ILE A 116 -11.82 1.86 -17.54
N SER A 117 -11.37 1.99 -18.78
CA SER A 117 -11.00 0.84 -19.59
C SER A 117 -9.80 0.09 -19.00
N GLY A 118 -8.83 0.80 -18.41
CA GLY A 118 -7.70 0.23 -17.70
C GLY A 118 -8.12 -0.52 -16.42
N MET A 119 -9.12 -0.03 -15.69
CA MET A 119 -9.67 -0.72 -14.52
C MET A 119 -10.40 -2.01 -14.93
N LYS A 120 -11.23 -1.97 -15.98
CA LYS A 120 -11.92 -3.15 -16.54
C LYS A 120 -10.93 -4.22 -17.01
N ALA A 121 -9.89 -3.82 -17.75
CA ALA A 121 -8.82 -4.72 -18.19
C ALA A 121 -8.07 -5.33 -17.00
N THR A 122 -7.80 -4.54 -15.97
CA THR A 122 -7.17 -5.05 -14.73
C THR A 122 -8.07 -6.07 -14.04
N ALA A 123 -9.37 -5.82 -13.91
CA ALA A 123 -10.31 -6.76 -13.31
C ALA A 123 -10.32 -8.10 -14.06
N THR A 124 -10.36 -8.06 -15.41
CA THR A 124 -10.30 -9.27 -16.25
C THR A 124 -9.01 -10.08 -16.01
N LEU A 125 -7.85 -9.41 -16.00
CA LEU A 125 -6.56 -10.07 -15.73
C LEU A 125 -6.48 -10.65 -14.33
N LYS A 126 -7.05 -9.97 -13.34
CA LYS A 126 -6.98 -10.35 -11.94
C LYS A 126 -8.02 -11.38 -11.50
N ALA A 127 -9.06 -11.61 -12.27
CA ALA A 127 -10.06 -12.64 -11.99
C ALA A 127 -9.45 -14.05 -11.88
N ALA A 128 -8.43 -14.36 -12.67
CA ALA A 128 -7.74 -15.65 -12.70
C ALA A 128 -6.38 -15.67 -11.99
N ASP A 129 -5.96 -14.59 -11.34
CA ASP A 129 -4.65 -14.50 -10.69
C ASP A 129 -4.54 -15.47 -9.50
N ARG A 130 -3.61 -16.41 -9.59
CA ARG A 130 -3.35 -17.45 -8.57
C ARG A 130 -2.20 -17.10 -7.62
N ASN A 131 -1.46 -16.02 -7.85
CA ASN A 131 -0.40 -15.60 -6.95
C ASN A 131 -0.99 -15.23 -5.57
N PRO A 132 -0.64 -15.93 -4.48
CA PRO A 132 -1.22 -15.68 -3.15
C PRO A 132 -0.91 -14.27 -2.62
N TYR A 133 0.19 -13.67 -3.07
CA TYR A 133 0.59 -12.31 -2.67
C TYR A 133 0.08 -11.21 -3.62
N SER A 134 -0.79 -11.56 -4.55
CA SER A 134 -1.47 -10.62 -5.42
C SER A 134 -2.92 -10.42 -4.98
N TRP A 135 -3.70 -9.77 -5.82
CA TRP A 135 -5.12 -9.48 -5.60
C TRP A 135 -5.94 -10.12 -6.71
N ASN A 136 -7.18 -10.47 -6.44
CA ASN A 136 -8.23 -10.51 -7.44
C ASN A 136 -8.93 -9.15 -7.47
N MET A 137 -9.69 -8.89 -8.51
CA MET A 137 -10.40 -7.61 -8.63
C MET A 137 -11.69 -7.80 -9.43
N GLU A 138 -12.78 -7.28 -8.89
CA GLU A 138 -14.01 -6.99 -9.60
C GLU A 138 -14.13 -5.47 -9.75
N PHE A 139 -14.77 -4.99 -10.81
CA PHE A 139 -14.89 -3.57 -11.09
C PHE A 139 -16.35 -3.19 -11.31
N TYR A 140 -16.81 -2.16 -10.61
CA TYR A 140 -18.17 -1.67 -10.64
C TYR A 140 -18.17 -0.16 -10.86
N GLU A 141 -18.90 0.30 -11.87
CA GLU A 141 -19.23 1.71 -12.02
C GLU A 141 -20.48 2.02 -11.21
N TYR A 142 -20.52 3.15 -10.51
CA TYR A 142 -21.71 3.55 -9.76
C TYR A 142 -22.83 3.95 -10.73
N PRO A 143 -24.08 3.46 -10.53
CA PRO A 143 -25.19 3.74 -11.46
C PRO A 143 -25.52 5.22 -11.62
N ASP A 144 -25.23 6.03 -10.60
CA ASP A 144 -25.44 7.48 -10.58
C ASP A 144 -24.33 8.26 -11.31
N GLY A 145 -23.33 7.57 -11.86
CA GLY A 145 -22.20 8.19 -12.54
C GLY A 145 -21.24 8.93 -11.62
N SER A 146 -21.40 8.83 -10.29
CA SER A 146 -20.55 9.53 -9.31
C SER A 146 -19.12 9.00 -9.27
N GLY A 147 -18.88 7.79 -9.78
CA GLY A 147 -17.54 7.18 -9.74
C GLY A 147 -17.56 5.68 -9.99
N TYR A 148 -16.64 4.97 -9.34
CA TYR A 148 -16.51 3.52 -9.46
C TYR A 148 -15.86 2.90 -8.22
N GLU A 149 -15.93 1.58 -8.12
CA GLU A 149 -15.28 0.81 -7.07
C GLU A 149 -14.53 -0.40 -7.64
N GLY A 150 -13.37 -0.68 -7.06
CA GLY A 150 -12.69 -1.97 -7.17
C GLY A 150 -12.98 -2.81 -5.94
N ARG A 151 -13.51 -4.02 -6.14
CA ARG A 151 -13.82 -4.95 -5.06
C ARG A 151 -12.85 -6.11 -5.06
N PHE A 152 -12.30 -6.44 -3.89
CA PHE A 152 -11.22 -7.42 -3.72
C PHE A 152 -11.62 -8.44 -2.67
N THR A 153 -11.67 -9.73 -3.04
CA THR A 153 -11.90 -10.86 -2.11
C THR A 153 -10.60 -11.58 -1.75
N LYS A 154 -9.47 -11.16 -2.32
CA LYS A 154 -8.11 -11.61 -2.00
C LYS A 154 -7.18 -10.41 -1.88
N CYS A 155 -6.35 -10.36 -0.84
CA CYS A 155 -5.42 -9.27 -0.58
C CYS A 155 -4.03 -9.80 -0.23
N GLY A 156 -3.04 -9.51 -1.08
CA GLY A 156 -1.66 -9.92 -0.87
C GLY A 156 -1.02 -9.31 0.37
N ILE A 157 -1.44 -8.09 0.77
CA ILE A 157 -0.99 -7.46 2.01
C ILE A 157 -1.43 -8.28 3.22
N CYS A 158 -2.69 -8.71 3.28
CA CYS A 158 -3.18 -9.58 4.36
C CYS A 158 -2.36 -10.87 4.47
N VAL A 159 -2.02 -11.49 3.33
CA VAL A 159 -1.19 -12.70 3.30
C VAL A 159 0.22 -12.42 3.83
N LEU A 160 0.86 -11.35 3.36
CA LEU A 160 2.21 -11.00 3.80
C LEU A 160 2.25 -10.63 5.28
N MET A 161 1.33 -9.79 5.75
CA MET A 161 1.29 -9.36 7.15
C MET A 161 1.02 -10.55 8.08
N LYS A 162 0.17 -11.50 7.67
CA LYS A 162 -0.04 -12.75 8.42
C LYS A 162 1.24 -13.58 8.49
N LYS A 163 1.97 -13.73 7.37
CA LYS A 163 3.25 -14.44 7.32
C LYS A 163 4.29 -13.81 8.24
N LEU A 164 4.31 -12.48 8.33
CA LEU A 164 5.24 -11.73 9.18
C LEU A 164 4.83 -11.69 10.67
N GLY A 165 3.67 -12.23 11.04
CA GLY A 165 3.15 -12.15 12.41
C GLY A 165 2.64 -10.76 12.79
N LEU A 166 2.26 -9.94 11.80
CA LEU A 166 1.85 -8.53 11.94
C LEU A 166 0.42 -8.29 11.44
N TYR A 167 -0.43 -9.33 11.41
CA TYR A 167 -1.76 -9.22 10.81
C TYR A 167 -2.67 -8.20 11.49
N ASP A 168 -2.56 -8.07 12.79
CA ASP A 168 -3.27 -7.09 13.62
C ASP A 168 -3.01 -5.64 13.21
N LEU A 169 -1.87 -5.37 12.59
CA LEU A 169 -1.47 -4.05 12.10
C LEU A 169 -1.91 -3.77 10.64
N THR A 170 -2.50 -4.75 9.97
CA THR A 170 -2.92 -4.60 8.56
C THR A 170 -3.90 -3.45 8.32
N PRO A 171 -4.87 -3.14 9.23
CA PRO A 171 -5.77 -2.00 9.07
C PRO A 171 -5.05 -0.66 8.87
N ALA A 172 -3.88 -0.46 9.50
CA ALA A 172 -3.07 0.75 9.32
C ALA A 172 -2.59 0.90 7.87
N LEU A 173 -2.27 -0.21 7.19
CA LEU A 173 -1.84 -0.18 5.80
C LEU A 173 -3.00 0.12 4.85
N CYS A 174 -4.19 -0.38 5.16
CA CYS A 174 -5.41 -0.10 4.38
C CYS A 174 -5.77 1.40 4.37
N HIS A 175 -5.40 2.13 5.42
CA HIS A 175 -5.71 3.56 5.52
C HIS A 175 -4.93 4.42 4.52
N LEU A 176 -3.84 3.91 3.93
CA LEU A 176 -3.05 4.66 2.94
C LEU A 176 -3.85 5.06 1.70
N ASP A 177 -4.89 4.31 1.33
CA ASP A 177 -5.75 4.63 0.19
C ASP A 177 -6.46 5.97 0.36
N TYR A 178 -6.95 6.28 1.58
CA TYR A 178 -7.52 7.59 1.93
C TYR A 178 -6.49 8.70 1.76
N THR A 179 -5.30 8.50 2.34
CA THR A 179 -4.20 9.48 2.26
C THR A 179 -3.77 9.76 0.82
N MET A 180 -3.71 8.72 -0.03
CA MET A 180 -3.34 8.88 -1.45
C MET A 180 -4.45 9.57 -2.24
N SER A 181 -5.72 9.27 -1.99
CA SER A 181 -6.86 9.92 -2.61
C SER A 181 -6.90 11.41 -2.26
N GLU A 182 -6.76 11.74 -0.99
CA GLU A 182 -6.68 13.12 -0.52
C GLU A 182 -5.51 13.88 -1.18
N ALA A 183 -4.32 13.29 -1.19
CA ALA A 183 -3.15 13.88 -1.85
C ALA A 183 -3.33 14.07 -3.37
N GLY A 184 -4.15 13.23 -4.01
CA GLY A 184 -4.54 13.32 -5.41
C GLY A 184 -5.51 14.44 -5.70
N GLY A 185 -6.39 14.76 -4.75
CA GLY A 185 -7.31 15.89 -4.78
C GLY A 185 -8.52 15.76 -5.71
N ALA A 186 -8.61 14.67 -6.49
CA ALA A 186 -9.65 14.51 -7.52
C ALA A 186 -10.81 13.60 -7.09
N THR A 187 -10.62 12.87 -5.99
CA THR A 187 -11.56 11.84 -5.55
C THR A 187 -11.82 11.92 -4.06
N ASP A 188 -13.04 11.56 -3.66
CA ASP A 188 -13.34 11.13 -2.31
C ASP A 188 -13.26 9.61 -2.28
N PHE A 189 -12.35 9.08 -1.46
CA PHE A 189 -12.22 7.64 -1.26
C PHE A 189 -13.28 7.17 -0.27
N VAL A 190 -14.06 6.16 -0.65
CA VAL A 190 -15.11 5.58 0.18
C VAL A 190 -14.89 4.09 0.36
N ARG A 191 -15.11 3.59 1.58
CA ARG A 191 -14.94 2.18 1.93
C ARG A 191 -15.84 1.81 3.10
N GLN A 192 -16.52 0.68 2.99
CA GLN A 192 -17.32 0.11 4.07
C GLN A 192 -16.62 -1.11 4.70
N TYR A 193 -15.95 -1.92 3.89
CA TYR A 193 -15.35 -3.18 4.34
C TYR A 193 -13.87 -3.27 4.00
N THR A 194 -13.12 -3.98 4.84
CA THR A 194 -11.79 -4.48 4.50
C THR A 194 -11.65 -5.94 4.93
N LEU A 195 -10.91 -6.72 4.16
CA LEU A 195 -10.51 -8.09 4.56
C LEU A 195 -9.67 -8.06 5.84
N ALA A 196 -8.87 -7.03 6.03
CA ALA A 196 -8.03 -6.84 7.22
C ALA A 196 -8.84 -6.70 8.52
N SER A 197 -10.07 -6.18 8.42
CA SER A 197 -10.99 -6.01 9.55
C SER A 197 -12.09 -7.07 9.59
N GLY A 198 -11.93 -8.19 8.87
CA GLY A 198 -12.88 -9.30 8.86
C GLY A 198 -14.09 -9.09 7.94
N GLY A 199 -14.09 -8.07 7.09
CA GLY A 199 -15.13 -7.86 6.09
C GLY A 199 -15.10 -8.93 5.00
N PRO A 200 -16.23 -9.10 4.25
CA PRO A 200 -16.32 -10.12 3.20
C PRO A 200 -15.45 -9.82 1.98
N TYR A 201 -15.09 -8.56 1.78
CA TYR A 201 -14.21 -8.04 0.71
C TYR A 201 -13.63 -6.69 1.12
N CYS A 202 -12.70 -6.17 0.33
CA CYS A 202 -12.33 -4.75 0.39
C CYS A 202 -13.07 -4.02 -0.74
N ASP A 203 -13.84 -2.99 -0.42
CA ASP A 203 -14.45 -2.07 -1.37
C ASP A 203 -13.60 -0.80 -1.45
N CYS A 204 -12.91 -0.64 -2.56
CA CYS A 204 -12.09 0.55 -2.82
C CYS A 204 -12.85 1.46 -3.79
N GLY A 205 -13.72 2.29 -3.23
CA GLY A 205 -14.56 3.21 -3.97
C GLY A 205 -13.92 4.57 -4.17
N TYR A 206 -14.09 5.13 -5.36
CA TYR A 206 -13.63 6.46 -5.71
C TYR A 206 -14.82 7.24 -6.28
N LYS A 207 -15.21 8.30 -5.58
CA LYS A 207 -16.24 9.24 -6.04
C LYS A 207 -15.59 10.52 -6.55
N LYS A 208 -16.20 11.12 -7.57
CA LYS A 208 -15.79 12.43 -8.07
C LYS A 208 -15.97 13.45 -6.95
N LYS A 209 -14.95 14.28 -6.71
CA LYS A 209 -15.12 15.45 -5.87
C LYS A 209 -16.06 16.45 -6.57
N LEU A 210 -17.07 16.90 -5.86
CA LEU A 210 -17.96 17.97 -6.28
C LEU A 210 -17.26 19.32 -6.17
#